data_03fa4ac778a95472c3406ffbc387aafa
#
_entry.id   03fa4ac778a95472c3406ffbc387aafa
#
_cell.length_a   1.000
_cell.length_b   1.000
_cell.length_c   1.000
_cell.angle_alpha   90.00
_cell.angle_beta   90.00
_cell.angle_gamma   90.00
#
_symmetry.space_group_name_H-M   'P 1'
#
loop_
_entity.id
_entity.type
_entity.pdbx_description
1 polymer ?
#
loop_
_entity_poly.entity_id
_entity_poly.type
_entity_poly.pdbx_seq_one_letter_code
_entity_poly.pdbx_strand_id
1 'polypeptide(L)'
;MVVRIKKKPAEELDFLIDSVLDPHTPPLARVEPGETVEIETWSALARVTNPVTGPIYVEGAEPGDALLVEVLDIELPGQGTVAIIPGFGSLEGWLKLLEPRRKTCAISDGKIAYETDDGRTLEIAADPFIGTIGVSPEFEAITSLSPGRHGGNMDCPDVRPGNRLLLPVFRPGALLKLGDVHAVQGDGEVCGVAVEVDAVVTLKLGLRRGWTIGWPRIESPDEIMTVGSARPLEDAARQAFREMVEWMASDHGWERDDAYMFLSLAAKARIAQIVDPLYTVVAKLKKKYVGGV
;
A
#
# COMPACT_ATOMS: atom_id res chain seq x y z
N MET A 1 -21.93 -9.32 8.46
CA MET A 1 -22.33 -9.43 7.03
C MET A 1 -21.11 -9.01 6.23
N VAL A 2 -20.82 -9.65 5.08
CA VAL A 2 -19.71 -9.23 4.21
C VAL A 2 -20.29 -8.34 3.11
N VAL A 3 -19.78 -7.10 3.01
CA VAL A 3 -20.18 -6.18 1.95
C VAL A 3 -19.29 -6.45 0.74
N ARG A 4 -19.89 -6.78 -0.41
CA ARG A 4 -19.15 -7.06 -1.65
C ARG A 4 -19.16 -5.87 -2.58
N ILE A 5 -17.97 -5.43 -2.96
CA ILE A 5 -17.74 -4.28 -3.83
C ILE A 5 -17.06 -4.76 -5.10
N LYS A 6 -17.77 -4.65 -6.22
CA LYS A 6 -17.25 -5.04 -7.52
C LYS A 6 -16.48 -3.90 -8.17
N LYS A 7 -15.41 -4.23 -8.87
CA LYS A 7 -14.74 -3.29 -9.75
C LYS A 7 -15.63 -2.94 -10.95
N LYS A 8 -15.48 -1.76 -11.52
CA LYS A 8 -16.16 -1.36 -12.76
C LYS A 8 -15.69 -2.27 -13.92
N PRO A 9 -16.53 -2.49 -14.96
CA PRO A 9 -16.06 -3.06 -16.22
C PRO A 9 -14.91 -2.25 -16.82
N ALA A 10 -13.97 -2.91 -17.51
CA ALA A 10 -12.78 -2.23 -18.06
C ALA A 10 -13.12 -1.10 -19.04
N GLU A 11 -14.21 -1.24 -19.80
CA GLU A 11 -14.70 -0.22 -20.74
C GLU A 11 -15.25 1.03 -20.06
N GLU A 12 -15.64 0.93 -18.80
CA GLU A 12 -16.20 2.03 -17.98
C GLU A 12 -15.13 2.75 -17.14
N LEU A 13 -13.88 2.25 -17.15
CA LEU A 13 -12.80 2.92 -16.42
C LEU A 13 -12.49 4.29 -17.01
N ASP A 14 -12.47 5.30 -16.13
CA ASP A 14 -12.11 6.68 -16.43
C ASP A 14 -10.87 7.09 -15.64
N PHE A 15 -9.83 7.53 -16.34
CA PHE A 15 -8.58 7.93 -15.72
C PHE A 15 -8.75 9.03 -14.65
N LEU A 16 -9.65 10.00 -14.88
CA LEU A 16 -9.87 11.13 -13.96
C LEU A 16 -10.63 10.74 -12.68
N ILE A 17 -11.27 9.59 -12.67
CA ILE A 17 -12.09 9.12 -11.54
C ILE A 17 -11.46 7.90 -10.88
N ASP A 18 -11.06 6.92 -11.71
CA ASP A 18 -10.65 5.61 -11.23
C ASP A 18 -9.14 5.49 -10.98
N SER A 19 -8.34 6.51 -11.40
CA SER A 19 -6.89 6.58 -11.14
C SER A 19 -6.50 7.76 -10.24
N VAL A 20 -7.42 8.17 -9.35
CA VAL A 20 -7.17 9.25 -8.38
C VAL A 20 -7.78 8.92 -7.02
N LEU A 21 -7.16 9.43 -5.96
CA LEU A 21 -7.76 9.53 -4.63
C LEU A 21 -8.20 10.98 -4.45
N ASP A 22 -9.48 11.20 -4.16
CA ASP A 22 -10.09 12.54 -4.17
C ASP A 22 -11.31 12.64 -3.22
N PRO A 23 -11.68 13.86 -2.78
CA PRO A 23 -12.82 14.07 -1.90
C PRO A 23 -14.18 14.22 -2.63
N HIS A 24 -14.21 14.12 -3.95
CA HIS A 24 -15.38 14.50 -4.75
C HIS A 24 -16.13 13.33 -5.37
N THR A 25 -15.43 12.21 -5.60
CA THR A 25 -16.04 10.99 -6.15
C THR A 25 -17.06 10.43 -5.15
N PRO A 26 -18.34 10.23 -5.56
CA PRO A 26 -19.34 9.62 -4.69
C PRO A 26 -18.94 8.21 -4.26
N PRO A 27 -19.20 7.82 -2.99
CA PRO A 27 -18.84 6.49 -2.51
C PRO A 27 -19.63 5.38 -3.22
N LEU A 28 -18.94 4.31 -3.58
CA LEU A 28 -19.53 3.09 -4.13
C LEU A 28 -20.28 2.28 -3.05
N ALA A 29 -19.83 2.38 -1.80
CA ALA A 29 -20.42 1.68 -0.67
C ALA A 29 -20.27 2.50 0.61
N ARG A 30 -21.15 2.20 1.59
CA ARG A 30 -21.06 2.69 2.96
C ARG A 30 -21.00 1.51 3.90
N VAL A 31 -20.14 1.58 4.90
CA VAL A 31 -19.91 0.48 5.85
C VAL A 31 -19.79 1.00 7.27
N GLU A 32 -20.25 0.19 8.22
CA GLU A 32 -20.08 0.47 9.64
C GLU A 32 -18.67 0.05 10.11
N PRO A 33 -18.06 0.75 11.07
CA PRO A 33 -16.83 0.28 11.68
C PRO A 33 -16.98 -1.12 12.28
N GLY A 34 -16.06 -2.02 11.92
CA GLY A 34 -16.08 -3.44 12.31
C GLY A 34 -16.61 -4.37 11.23
N GLU A 35 -17.19 -3.83 10.15
CA GLU A 35 -17.64 -4.65 9.03
C GLU A 35 -16.49 -5.19 8.19
N THR A 36 -16.75 -6.32 7.57
CA THR A 36 -15.84 -6.94 6.59
C THR A 36 -16.32 -6.60 5.18
N VAL A 37 -15.38 -6.20 4.33
CA VAL A 37 -15.61 -5.88 2.92
C VAL A 37 -14.78 -6.79 2.03
N GLU A 38 -15.36 -7.22 0.93
CA GLU A 38 -14.71 -8.02 -0.12
C GLU A 38 -14.70 -7.16 -1.39
N ILE A 39 -13.52 -6.88 -1.92
CA ILE A 39 -13.32 -5.84 -2.94
C ILE A 39 -12.58 -6.45 -4.12
N GLU A 40 -13.19 -6.39 -5.31
CA GLU A 40 -12.51 -6.72 -6.55
C GLU A 40 -11.62 -5.56 -7.00
N THR A 41 -10.37 -5.86 -7.39
CA THR A 41 -9.40 -4.87 -7.85
C THR A 41 -8.93 -5.15 -9.27
N TRP A 42 -8.52 -4.10 -9.97
CA TRP A 42 -7.80 -4.18 -11.22
C TRP A 42 -6.29 -4.21 -10.96
N SER A 43 -5.54 -4.92 -11.81
CA SER A 43 -4.09 -4.75 -11.94
C SER A 43 -3.75 -3.31 -12.36
N ALA A 44 -2.61 -2.77 -11.91
CA ALA A 44 -2.10 -1.47 -12.36
C ALA A 44 -1.92 -1.38 -13.89
N LEU A 45 -1.78 -2.52 -14.56
CA LEU A 45 -1.61 -2.63 -16.01
C LEU A 45 -2.93 -2.75 -16.79
N ALA A 46 -4.07 -2.42 -16.19
CA ALA A 46 -5.37 -2.41 -16.85
C ALA A 46 -5.49 -1.28 -17.90
N ARG A 47 -6.70 -1.04 -18.42
CA ARG A 47 -6.96 -0.04 -19.49
C ARG A 47 -6.51 1.38 -19.15
N VAL A 48 -6.68 1.80 -17.90
CA VAL A 48 -6.14 3.04 -17.35
C VAL A 48 -5.00 2.72 -16.41
N THR A 49 -4.07 3.65 -16.22
CA THR A 49 -2.91 3.43 -15.36
C THR A 49 -3.32 3.40 -13.90
N ASN A 50 -3.01 2.31 -13.23
CA ASN A 50 -3.21 2.11 -11.80
C ASN A 50 -4.63 2.45 -11.30
N PRO A 51 -5.68 1.75 -11.81
CA PRO A 51 -7.05 2.00 -11.38
C PRO A 51 -7.30 1.47 -9.96
N VAL A 52 -8.08 2.23 -9.19
CA VAL A 52 -8.46 1.92 -7.82
C VAL A 52 -9.97 1.73 -7.68
N THR A 53 -10.39 0.77 -6.89
CA THR A 53 -11.78 0.50 -6.55
C THR A 53 -12.18 1.26 -5.29
N GLY A 54 -13.33 1.92 -5.33
CA GLY A 54 -13.86 2.76 -4.27
C GLY A 54 -14.46 4.05 -4.83
N PRO A 55 -14.74 5.10 -4.00
CA PRO A 55 -14.46 5.17 -2.57
C PRO A 55 -15.41 4.33 -1.71
N ILE A 56 -14.91 3.89 -0.56
CA ILE A 56 -15.72 3.27 0.50
C ILE A 56 -15.86 4.28 1.63
N TYR A 57 -17.08 4.64 1.96
CA TYR A 57 -17.38 5.54 3.06
C TYR A 57 -17.52 4.74 4.36
N VAL A 58 -16.71 5.04 5.37
CA VAL A 58 -16.80 4.42 6.69
C VAL A 58 -17.61 5.32 7.62
N GLU A 59 -18.74 4.83 8.10
CA GLU A 59 -19.67 5.61 8.90
C GLU A 59 -19.02 6.14 10.19
N GLY A 60 -19.24 7.42 10.44
CA GLY A 60 -18.71 8.11 11.62
C GLY A 60 -17.20 8.31 11.64
N ALA A 61 -16.48 8.08 10.54
CA ALA A 61 -15.10 8.50 10.42
C ALA A 61 -15.03 10.03 10.21
N GLU A 62 -14.25 10.71 11.05
CA GLU A 62 -14.09 12.16 11.02
C GLU A 62 -12.62 12.57 10.93
N PRO A 63 -12.31 13.76 10.41
CA PRO A 63 -10.95 14.29 10.41
C PRO A 63 -10.33 14.26 11.81
N GLY A 64 -9.10 13.72 11.89
CA GLY A 64 -8.40 13.54 13.18
C GLY A 64 -8.55 12.14 13.79
N ASP A 65 -9.38 11.28 13.20
CA ASP A 65 -9.40 9.86 13.49
C ASP A 65 -8.31 9.13 12.71
N ALA A 66 -8.08 7.85 13.05
CA ALA A 66 -7.35 6.92 12.21
C ALA A 66 -8.28 5.80 11.71
N LEU A 67 -8.24 5.54 10.41
CA LEU A 67 -8.90 4.38 9.79
C LEU A 67 -8.03 3.14 10.03
N LEU A 68 -8.63 2.09 10.60
CA LEU A 68 -8.01 0.79 10.82
C LEU A 68 -8.40 -0.14 9.68
N VAL A 69 -7.43 -0.67 8.95
CA VAL A 69 -7.63 -1.61 7.85
C VAL A 69 -6.91 -2.90 8.16
N GLU A 70 -7.64 -3.91 8.64
CA GLU A 70 -7.09 -5.27 8.80
C GLU A 70 -7.15 -5.98 7.44
N VAL A 71 -6.00 -6.39 6.92
CA VAL A 71 -5.95 -7.20 5.70
C VAL A 71 -6.16 -8.65 6.11
N LEU A 72 -7.31 -9.21 5.74
CA LEU A 72 -7.69 -10.56 6.14
C LEU A 72 -7.23 -11.61 5.12
N ASP A 73 -7.44 -11.31 3.83
CA ASP A 73 -7.11 -12.24 2.74
C ASP A 73 -6.92 -11.50 1.41
N ILE A 74 -6.16 -12.11 0.50
CA ILE A 74 -5.99 -11.69 -0.89
C ILE A 74 -6.05 -12.93 -1.77
N GLU A 75 -7.12 -13.06 -2.53
CA GLU A 75 -7.29 -14.14 -3.50
C GLU A 75 -6.58 -13.79 -4.81
N LEU A 76 -5.59 -14.61 -5.17
CA LEU A 76 -4.80 -14.44 -6.39
C LEU A 76 -5.41 -15.23 -7.56
N PRO A 77 -5.34 -14.68 -8.80
CA PRO A 77 -5.69 -15.44 -10.01
C PRO A 77 -4.59 -16.47 -10.35
N GLY A 78 -4.86 -17.31 -11.36
CA GLY A 78 -3.88 -18.30 -11.84
C GLY A 78 -2.67 -17.74 -12.58
N GLN A 79 -2.61 -16.43 -12.80
CA GLN A 79 -1.49 -15.77 -13.48
C GLN A 79 -1.39 -14.29 -13.12
N GLY A 80 -0.18 -13.73 -13.24
CA GLY A 80 0.12 -12.31 -13.12
C GLY A 80 1.04 -11.84 -14.24
N THR A 81 1.32 -10.55 -14.27
CA THR A 81 2.16 -9.92 -15.31
C THR A 81 3.24 -9.07 -14.68
N VAL A 82 4.50 -9.25 -15.11
CA VAL A 82 5.60 -8.32 -14.87
C VAL A 82 6.00 -7.64 -16.17
N ALA A 83 6.40 -6.37 -16.11
CA ALA A 83 6.70 -5.61 -17.33
C ALA A 83 7.91 -4.69 -17.18
N ILE A 84 8.55 -4.37 -18.31
CA ILE A 84 9.42 -3.22 -18.48
C ILE A 84 8.64 -2.16 -19.24
N ILE A 85 8.49 -1.00 -18.65
CA ILE A 85 7.85 0.17 -19.25
C ILE A 85 8.94 1.23 -19.47
N PRO A 86 9.30 1.55 -20.73
CA PRO A 86 10.31 2.58 -21.00
C PRO A 86 9.95 3.93 -20.37
N GLY A 87 10.93 4.56 -19.74
CA GLY A 87 10.72 5.81 -18.98
C GLY A 87 10.23 5.59 -17.54
N PHE A 88 10.06 4.33 -17.11
CA PHE A 88 9.64 3.97 -15.75
C PHE A 88 10.55 2.88 -15.19
N GLY A 89 10.89 2.99 -13.91
CA GLY A 89 11.81 2.07 -13.24
C GLY A 89 13.06 2.76 -12.69
N SER A 90 13.64 2.21 -11.62
CA SER A 90 14.75 2.84 -10.90
C SER A 90 16.07 2.88 -11.66
N LEU A 91 16.24 2.02 -12.66
CA LEU A 91 17.44 1.91 -13.46
C LEU A 91 17.30 2.56 -14.84
N GLU A 92 16.22 3.31 -15.07
CA GLU A 92 16.04 4.11 -16.28
C GLU A 92 17.21 5.09 -16.44
N GLY A 93 17.80 5.10 -17.65
CA GLY A 93 19.01 5.90 -17.94
C GLY A 93 20.33 5.33 -17.41
N TRP A 94 20.31 4.34 -16.52
CA TRP A 94 21.51 3.65 -16.02
C TRP A 94 21.84 2.40 -16.82
N LEU A 95 20.83 1.70 -17.28
CA LEU A 95 20.97 0.54 -18.17
C LEU A 95 20.53 0.94 -19.57
N LYS A 96 21.25 0.49 -20.59
CA LYS A 96 20.84 0.62 -21.99
C LYS A 96 19.72 -0.39 -22.30
N LEU A 97 18.71 -0.38 -21.51
CA LEU A 97 17.57 -1.24 -21.70
C LEU A 97 16.54 -0.40 -22.37
N LEU A 98 15.76 -0.82 -23.11
CA LEU A 98 14.43 -0.96 -22.59
C LEU A 98 13.47 -0.85 -23.75
N GLU A 99 13.47 -1.88 -24.50
CA GLU A 99 12.30 -2.16 -25.30
C GLU A 99 11.16 -2.55 -24.35
N PRO A 100 9.91 -2.11 -24.61
CA PRO A 100 8.75 -2.52 -23.84
C PRO A 100 8.66 -4.05 -23.80
N ARG A 101 8.50 -4.60 -22.62
CA ARG A 101 8.46 -6.04 -22.45
C ARG A 101 7.45 -6.45 -21.40
N ARG A 102 6.74 -7.54 -21.66
CA ARG A 102 5.82 -8.16 -20.69
C ARG A 102 6.09 -9.65 -20.60
N LYS A 103 6.01 -10.18 -19.38
CA LYS A 103 6.04 -11.62 -19.12
C LYS A 103 4.84 -11.99 -18.25
N THR A 104 4.17 -13.05 -18.64
CA THR A 104 3.13 -13.68 -17.82
C THR A 104 3.80 -14.68 -16.89
N CYS A 105 3.50 -14.60 -15.61
CA CYS A 105 3.94 -15.52 -14.57
C CYS A 105 2.75 -16.38 -14.15
N ALA A 106 2.88 -17.71 -14.22
CA ALA A 106 1.87 -18.61 -13.68
C ALA A 106 1.88 -18.57 -12.17
N ILE A 107 0.71 -18.63 -11.54
CA ILE A 107 0.52 -18.62 -10.08
C ILE A 107 -0.26 -19.85 -9.69
N SER A 108 0.34 -20.74 -8.92
CA SER A 108 -0.30 -21.96 -8.41
C SER A 108 0.37 -22.43 -7.12
N ASP A 109 -0.39 -23.04 -6.24
CA ASP A 109 0.09 -23.66 -5.00
C ASP A 109 0.98 -22.74 -4.15
N GLY A 110 0.64 -21.42 -4.09
CA GLY A 110 1.41 -20.43 -3.33
C GLY A 110 2.77 -20.08 -3.96
N LYS A 111 2.97 -20.38 -5.23
CA LYS A 111 4.21 -20.11 -5.98
C LYS A 111 3.93 -19.37 -7.27
N ILE A 112 4.94 -18.63 -7.69
CA ILE A 112 4.97 -17.86 -8.94
C ILE A 112 6.10 -18.42 -9.79
N ALA A 113 5.80 -18.85 -11.01
CA ALA A 113 6.76 -19.34 -11.98
C ALA A 113 7.19 -18.20 -12.90
N TYR A 114 8.46 -17.80 -12.83
CA TYR A 114 9.08 -16.82 -13.71
C TYR A 114 9.96 -17.53 -14.74
N GLU A 115 9.65 -17.37 -16.02
CA GLU A 115 10.43 -17.94 -17.11
C GLU A 115 11.45 -16.95 -17.65
N THR A 116 12.73 -17.34 -17.64
CA THR A 116 13.82 -16.58 -18.26
C THR A 116 13.86 -16.85 -19.77
N ASP A 117 14.54 -15.98 -20.54
CA ASP A 117 14.61 -16.14 -22.00
C ASP A 117 15.49 -17.31 -22.45
N ASP A 118 16.36 -17.77 -21.59
CA ASP A 118 17.19 -18.96 -21.81
C ASP A 118 16.47 -20.26 -21.40
N GLY A 119 15.17 -20.18 -21.09
CA GLY A 119 14.30 -21.34 -20.84
C GLY A 119 14.35 -21.91 -19.42
N ARG A 120 14.95 -21.20 -18.46
CA ARG A 120 14.89 -21.61 -17.06
C ARG A 120 13.59 -21.14 -16.43
N THR A 121 13.00 -21.96 -15.58
CA THR A 121 11.89 -21.57 -14.72
C THR A 121 12.40 -21.35 -13.31
N LEU A 122 12.15 -20.16 -12.75
CA LEU A 122 12.47 -19.81 -11.37
C LEU A 122 11.18 -19.74 -10.57
N GLU A 123 11.08 -20.48 -9.48
CA GLU A 123 9.95 -20.46 -8.56
C GLU A 123 10.20 -19.45 -7.43
N ILE A 124 9.23 -18.56 -7.22
CA ILE A 124 9.21 -17.56 -6.14
C ILE A 124 7.98 -17.85 -5.29
N ALA A 125 8.11 -17.81 -3.97
CA ALA A 125 6.94 -17.90 -3.08
C ALA A 125 6.04 -16.68 -3.31
N ALA A 126 4.73 -16.90 -3.42
CA ALA A 126 3.77 -15.82 -3.44
C ALA A 126 3.71 -15.15 -2.05
N ASP A 127 3.77 -13.83 -2.02
CA ASP A 127 3.63 -13.00 -0.81
C ASP A 127 2.76 -11.79 -1.17
N PRO A 128 1.43 -12.01 -1.35
CA PRO A 128 0.56 -10.99 -1.89
C PRO A 128 0.33 -9.83 -0.93
N PHE A 129 0.23 -8.63 -1.49
CA PHE A 129 -0.06 -7.42 -0.74
C PHE A 129 -0.76 -6.37 -1.63
N ILE A 130 -1.23 -5.29 -1.00
CA ILE A 130 -1.92 -4.19 -1.68
C ILE A 130 -0.90 -3.08 -1.92
N GLY A 131 -0.56 -2.80 -3.18
CA GLY A 131 0.37 -1.73 -3.57
C GLY A 131 -0.26 -0.36 -3.34
N THR A 132 -1.43 -0.13 -3.91
CA THR A 132 -2.16 1.14 -3.76
C THR A 132 -3.33 0.99 -2.80
N ILE A 133 -3.27 1.69 -1.67
CA ILE A 133 -4.39 1.82 -0.73
C ILE A 133 -4.30 3.15 0.01
N GLY A 134 -5.39 3.92 0.02
CA GLY A 134 -5.37 5.22 0.69
C GLY A 134 -6.77 5.80 0.89
N VAL A 135 -6.80 6.82 1.73
CA VAL A 135 -8.00 7.63 2.01
C VAL A 135 -8.02 8.87 1.12
N SER A 136 -9.16 9.55 1.07
CA SER A 136 -9.24 10.86 0.40
C SER A 136 -8.28 11.87 1.04
N PRO A 137 -7.46 12.58 0.25
CA PRO A 137 -6.77 13.78 0.71
C PRO A 137 -7.75 14.86 1.16
N GLU A 138 -7.26 15.92 1.82
CA GLU A 138 -8.11 16.96 2.40
C GLU A 138 -8.79 17.81 1.34
N PHE A 139 -8.10 18.23 0.30
CA PHE A 139 -8.61 19.18 -0.71
C PHE A 139 -8.36 18.75 -2.15
N GLU A 140 -7.21 18.16 -2.43
CA GLU A 140 -6.73 17.85 -3.76
C GLU A 140 -7.19 16.48 -4.25
N ALA A 141 -7.14 16.27 -5.57
CA ALA A 141 -7.16 14.95 -6.17
C ALA A 141 -5.71 14.52 -6.46
N ILE A 142 -5.29 13.42 -5.86
CA ILE A 142 -3.93 12.88 -6.03
C ILE A 142 -4.02 11.63 -6.90
N THR A 143 -3.14 11.56 -7.91
CA THR A 143 -3.06 10.35 -8.74
C THR A 143 -2.79 9.10 -7.90
N SER A 144 -3.43 8.00 -8.26
CA SER A 144 -3.23 6.70 -7.61
C SER A 144 -1.79 6.19 -7.70
N LEU A 145 -0.95 6.73 -8.58
CA LEU A 145 0.49 6.47 -8.67
C LEU A 145 1.33 7.17 -7.58
N SER A 146 0.75 8.08 -6.81
CA SER A 146 1.55 8.85 -5.85
C SER A 146 1.24 8.43 -4.42
N PRO A 147 2.25 7.95 -3.67
CA PRO A 147 2.10 7.75 -2.23
C PRO A 147 2.19 9.07 -1.48
N GLY A 148 1.76 9.07 -0.22
CA GLY A 148 1.85 10.24 0.65
C GLY A 148 1.22 10.01 2.02
N ARG A 149 0.86 11.11 2.70
CA ARG A 149 0.21 11.06 4.01
C ARG A 149 -1.13 10.30 3.99
N HIS A 150 -1.81 10.32 2.86
CA HIS A 150 -3.09 9.65 2.63
C HIS A 150 -2.98 8.14 2.35
N GLY A 151 -1.77 7.57 2.31
CA GLY A 151 -1.47 6.27 1.76
C GLY A 151 -1.10 6.38 0.29
N GLY A 152 -1.95 5.91 -0.62
CA GLY A 152 -1.71 5.91 -2.08
C GLY A 152 -0.82 4.75 -2.51
N ASN A 153 -0.01 4.97 -3.53
CA ASN A 153 0.88 3.95 -4.11
C ASN A 153 2.15 3.74 -3.25
N MET A 154 1.95 3.14 -2.10
CA MET A 154 3.07 2.90 -1.19
C MET A 154 3.95 1.73 -1.63
N ASP A 155 3.41 0.80 -2.41
CA ASP A 155 4.03 -0.46 -2.82
C ASP A 155 4.77 -1.13 -1.68
N CYS A 156 4.07 -1.17 -0.55
CA CYS A 156 4.63 -1.62 0.71
C CYS A 156 4.25 -3.09 0.96
N PRO A 157 5.19 -4.06 0.85
CA PRO A 157 4.91 -5.47 1.05
C PRO A 157 4.40 -5.83 2.46
N ASP A 158 4.42 -4.86 3.38
CA ASP A 158 3.87 -5.05 4.72
C ASP A 158 2.36 -4.76 4.81
N VAL A 159 1.71 -4.26 3.73
CA VAL A 159 0.25 -4.10 3.63
C VAL A 159 -0.38 -5.41 3.12
N ARG A 160 -0.28 -6.46 3.90
CA ARG A 160 -0.58 -7.84 3.53
C ARG A 160 -1.44 -8.59 4.55
N PRO A 161 -1.99 -9.77 4.22
CA PRO A 161 -2.77 -10.57 5.14
C PRO A 161 -2.06 -10.82 6.48
N GLY A 162 -2.83 -10.66 7.57
CA GLY A 162 -2.35 -10.78 8.94
C GLY A 162 -1.79 -9.47 9.53
N ASN A 163 -1.63 -8.42 8.75
CA ASN A 163 -1.22 -7.10 9.23
C ASN A 163 -2.40 -6.12 9.23
N ARG A 164 -2.23 -5.03 9.98
CA ARG A 164 -3.17 -3.92 10.07
C ARG A 164 -2.51 -2.63 9.58
N LEU A 165 -3.10 -1.99 8.59
CA LEU A 165 -2.74 -0.66 8.13
C LEU A 165 -3.58 0.38 8.88
N LEU A 166 -2.96 1.49 9.26
CA LEU A 166 -3.54 2.63 9.94
C LEU A 166 -3.36 3.86 9.05
N LEU A 167 -4.45 4.47 8.62
CA LEU A 167 -4.42 5.65 7.74
C LEU A 167 -5.01 6.86 8.46
N PRO A 168 -4.41 8.07 8.35
CA PRO A 168 -5.00 9.29 8.89
C PRO A 168 -6.29 9.64 8.15
N VAL A 169 -7.32 10.05 8.86
CA VAL A 169 -8.59 10.49 8.25
C VAL A 169 -8.54 12.01 8.04
N PHE A 170 -8.71 12.47 6.81
CA PHE A 170 -8.74 13.90 6.45
C PHE A 170 -10.13 14.40 6.08
N ARG A 171 -11.06 13.50 5.72
CA ARG A 171 -12.43 13.82 5.29
C ARG A 171 -13.44 12.90 5.98
N PRO A 172 -14.68 13.39 6.23
CA PRO A 172 -15.74 12.51 6.73
C PRO A 172 -15.88 11.25 5.87
N GLY A 173 -15.98 10.10 6.54
CA GLY A 173 -16.07 8.80 5.88
C GLY A 173 -14.76 8.23 5.37
N ALA A 174 -13.61 8.92 5.57
CA ALA A 174 -12.28 8.54 5.10
C ALA A 174 -12.18 8.36 3.57
N LEU A 175 -13.21 7.84 2.90
CA LEU A 175 -13.30 7.62 1.44
C LEU A 175 -12.16 6.72 0.92
N LEU A 176 -12.08 5.51 1.46
CA LEU A 176 -11.03 4.53 1.15
C LEU A 176 -11.12 4.05 -0.30
N LYS A 177 -10.00 4.09 -1.01
CA LYS A 177 -9.81 3.45 -2.33
C LYS A 177 -8.62 2.52 -2.30
N LEU A 178 -8.65 1.43 -3.09
CA LEU A 178 -7.54 0.49 -3.23
C LEU A 178 -7.51 -0.19 -4.59
N GLY A 179 -6.34 -0.67 -4.96
CA GLY A 179 -6.07 -1.40 -6.20
C GLY A 179 -4.65 -1.89 -6.23
N ASP A 180 -4.14 -2.23 -7.42
CA ASP A 180 -2.72 -2.49 -7.59
C ASP A 180 -2.22 -3.58 -6.65
N VAL A 181 -2.83 -4.76 -6.75
CA VAL A 181 -2.43 -5.90 -5.93
C VAL A 181 -1.28 -6.62 -6.60
N HIS A 182 -0.22 -6.85 -5.84
CA HIS A 182 0.96 -7.58 -6.28
C HIS A 182 0.92 -9.00 -5.72
N ALA A 183 1.18 -10.00 -6.55
CA ALA A 183 1.34 -11.38 -6.08
C ALA A 183 2.69 -11.59 -5.38
N VAL A 184 3.71 -10.81 -5.76
CA VAL A 184 5.02 -10.70 -5.10
C VAL A 184 5.77 -9.47 -5.63
N GLN A 185 6.59 -8.88 -4.76
CA GLN A 185 7.50 -7.78 -5.10
C GLN A 185 8.80 -7.91 -4.32
N GLY A 186 9.92 -7.66 -4.96
CA GLY A 186 11.20 -7.43 -4.29
C GLY A 186 11.32 -6.00 -3.75
N ASP A 187 12.09 -5.80 -2.69
CA ASP A 187 12.34 -4.47 -2.13
C ASP A 187 12.86 -3.50 -3.22
N GLY A 188 12.29 -2.31 -3.25
CA GLY A 188 12.59 -1.25 -4.21
C GLY A 188 11.77 -1.27 -5.49
N GLU A 189 11.04 -2.35 -5.78
CA GLU A 189 10.25 -2.50 -7.02
C GLU A 189 11.01 -2.08 -8.30
N VAL A 190 12.23 -2.57 -8.42
CA VAL A 190 13.30 -1.98 -9.25
C VAL A 190 12.93 -1.69 -10.69
N CYS A 191 12.10 -2.51 -11.35
CA CYS A 191 11.66 -2.25 -12.72
C CYS A 191 10.38 -1.42 -12.82
N GLY A 192 9.77 -1.04 -11.68
CA GLY A 192 8.56 -0.23 -11.62
C GLY A 192 7.26 -1.01 -11.80
N VAL A 193 7.36 -2.33 -11.90
CA VAL A 193 6.22 -3.24 -12.04
C VAL A 193 6.57 -4.53 -11.31
N ALA A 194 5.75 -4.90 -10.35
CA ALA A 194 5.86 -6.17 -9.64
C ALA A 194 5.19 -7.32 -10.43
N VAL A 195 4.75 -8.39 -9.80
CA VAL A 195 3.84 -9.35 -10.44
C VAL A 195 2.41 -8.88 -10.21
N GLU A 196 1.94 -8.08 -11.17
CA GLU A 196 0.64 -7.42 -11.16
C GLU A 196 -0.51 -8.39 -11.38
N VAL A 197 -1.57 -8.27 -10.60
CA VAL A 197 -2.74 -9.14 -10.69
C VAL A 197 -4.05 -8.38 -10.49
N ASP A 198 -5.10 -8.88 -11.14
CA ASP A 198 -6.46 -8.65 -10.67
C ASP A 198 -6.68 -9.53 -9.45
N ALA A 199 -7.28 -9.01 -8.40
CA ALA A 199 -7.45 -9.76 -7.17
C ALA A 199 -8.80 -9.50 -6.50
N VAL A 200 -9.14 -10.35 -5.53
CA VAL A 200 -10.20 -10.08 -4.55
C VAL A 200 -9.55 -9.90 -3.19
N VAL A 201 -9.78 -8.74 -2.59
CA VAL A 201 -9.19 -8.36 -1.30
C VAL A 201 -10.27 -8.38 -0.22
N THR A 202 -10.02 -9.07 0.88
CA THR A 202 -10.90 -9.08 2.04
C THR A 202 -10.29 -8.25 3.17
N LEU A 203 -11.00 -7.19 3.55
CA LEU A 203 -10.59 -6.26 4.60
C LEU A 203 -11.63 -6.23 5.72
N LYS A 204 -11.18 -5.97 6.95
CA LYS A 204 -12.05 -5.51 8.03
C LYS A 204 -11.71 -4.06 8.35
N LEU A 205 -12.73 -3.19 8.28
CA LEU A 205 -12.57 -1.77 8.48
C LEU A 205 -12.99 -1.37 9.89
N GLY A 206 -12.20 -0.51 10.54
CA GLY A 206 -12.48 -0.01 11.88
C GLY A 206 -12.04 1.43 12.04
N LEU A 207 -12.30 2.02 13.20
CA LEU A 207 -11.90 3.38 13.52
C LEU A 207 -11.24 3.46 14.90
N ARG A 208 -10.19 4.25 15.00
CA ARG A 208 -9.67 4.75 16.27
C ARG A 208 -9.95 6.25 16.36
N ARG A 209 -11.00 6.57 17.09
CA ARG A 209 -11.51 7.95 17.21
C ARG A 209 -10.53 8.84 17.97
N GLY A 210 -10.35 10.09 17.49
CA GLY A 210 -9.50 11.08 18.10
C GLY A 210 -8.01 10.71 18.17
N TRP A 211 -7.60 9.72 17.39
CA TRP A 211 -6.20 9.30 17.30
C TRP A 211 -5.56 9.84 16.03
N THR A 212 -5.07 11.05 16.13
CA THR A 212 -4.46 11.74 14.99
C THR A 212 -3.05 11.21 14.75
N ILE A 213 -2.85 10.64 13.57
CA ILE A 213 -1.55 10.20 13.06
C ILE A 213 -1.15 11.06 11.85
N GLY A 214 0.14 11.27 11.68
CA GLY A 214 0.63 12.13 10.59
C GLY A 214 0.81 11.40 9.25
N TRP A 215 1.15 10.12 9.33
CA TRP A 215 1.49 9.26 8.20
C TRP A 215 0.95 7.86 8.40
N PRO A 216 0.87 7.04 7.33
CA PRO A 216 0.46 5.65 7.46
C PRO A 216 1.36 4.87 8.43
N ARG A 217 0.74 4.03 9.25
CA ARG A 217 1.39 3.11 10.18
C ARG A 217 0.94 1.70 9.89
N ILE A 218 1.76 0.71 10.20
CA ILE A 218 1.43 -0.70 10.02
C ILE A 218 1.74 -1.44 11.31
N GLU A 219 0.87 -2.34 11.70
CA GLU A 219 1.08 -3.29 12.78
C GLU A 219 1.06 -4.71 12.22
N SER A 220 2.09 -5.47 12.54
CA SER A 220 2.10 -6.93 12.40
C SER A 220 1.98 -7.59 13.79
N PRO A 221 1.89 -8.91 13.89
CA PRO A 221 1.97 -9.59 15.19
C PRO A 221 3.22 -9.19 16.00
N ASP A 222 4.37 -8.99 15.33
CA ASP A 222 5.67 -8.83 15.98
C ASP A 222 6.27 -7.43 15.91
N GLU A 223 5.82 -6.60 14.98
CA GLU A 223 6.44 -5.31 14.67
C GLU A 223 5.41 -4.17 14.58
N ILE A 224 5.84 -2.98 14.97
CA ILE A 224 5.23 -1.71 14.57
C ILE A 224 6.07 -1.11 13.45
N MET A 225 5.42 -0.47 12.49
CA MET A 225 6.06 0.08 11.31
C MET A 225 5.45 1.42 10.92
N THR A 226 6.29 2.32 10.43
CA THR A 226 5.85 3.64 9.96
C THR A 226 6.32 3.85 8.54
N VAL A 227 5.45 4.46 7.74
CA VAL A 227 5.70 4.68 6.31
C VAL A 227 6.02 6.16 6.09
N GLY A 228 7.08 6.42 5.32
CA GLY A 228 7.41 7.75 4.85
C GLY A 228 7.56 7.75 3.34
N SER A 229 6.95 8.72 2.66
CA SER A 229 7.06 8.85 1.20
C SER A 229 7.50 10.25 0.81
N ALA A 230 8.64 10.34 0.11
CA ALA A 230 9.25 11.60 -0.31
C ALA A 230 10.31 11.39 -1.42
N ARG A 231 10.77 12.47 -2.04
CA ARG A 231 12.01 12.54 -2.81
C ARG A 231 12.87 13.67 -2.26
N PRO A 232 14.17 13.48 -2.09
CA PRO A 232 14.93 12.25 -2.35
C PRO A 232 14.64 11.14 -1.32
N LEU A 233 15.23 9.95 -1.52
CA LEU A 233 14.99 8.75 -0.68
C LEU A 233 15.30 8.98 0.81
N GLU A 234 16.32 9.79 1.10
CA GLU A 234 16.71 10.14 2.47
C GLU A 234 15.58 10.87 3.22
N ASP A 235 14.77 11.66 2.52
CA ASP A 235 13.66 12.37 3.16
C ASP A 235 12.49 11.42 3.43
N ALA A 236 12.27 10.41 2.58
CA ALA A 236 11.33 9.33 2.88
C ALA A 236 11.76 8.56 4.14
N ALA A 237 13.06 8.23 4.25
CA ALA A 237 13.60 7.56 5.43
C ALA A 237 13.47 8.45 6.70
N ARG A 238 13.84 9.73 6.61
CA ARG A 238 13.68 10.68 7.73
C ARG A 238 12.23 10.77 8.18
N GLN A 239 11.29 10.83 7.25
CA GLN A 239 9.87 10.90 7.56
C GLN A 239 9.39 9.62 8.27
N ALA A 240 9.79 8.43 7.79
CA ALA A 240 9.44 7.17 8.42
C ALA A 240 9.98 7.08 9.85
N PHE A 241 11.25 7.40 10.08
CA PHE A 241 11.83 7.37 11.44
C PHE A 241 11.25 8.44 12.35
N ARG A 242 10.97 9.64 11.86
CA ARG A 242 10.31 10.69 12.64
C ARG A 242 8.95 10.22 13.14
N GLU A 243 8.15 9.63 12.26
CA GLU A 243 6.83 9.09 12.63
C GLU A 243 6.94 7.96 13.66
N MET A 244 8.01 7.14 13.60
CA MET A 244 8.27 6.11 14.60
C MET A 244 8.59 6.72 15.97
N VAL A 245 9.40 7.76 16.03
CA VAL A 245 9.68 8.50 17.30
C VAL A 245 8.38 9.06 17.88
N GLU A 246 7.54 9.69 17.04
CA GLU A 246 6.26 10.23 17.50
C GLU A 246 5.32 9.13 17.98
N TRP A 247 5.27 7.98 17.33
CA TRP A 247 4.45 6.86 17.77
C TRP A 247 4.94 6.28 19.09
N MET A 248 6.25 6.08 19.25
CA MET A 248 6.85 5.63 20.52
C MET A 248 6.55 6.59 21.66
N ALA A 249 6.61 7.89 21.40
CA ALA A 249 6.34 8.89 22.42
C ALA A 249 4.85 8.99 22.79
N SER A 250 3.96 9.05 21.79
CA SER A 250 2.53 9.29 22.02
C SER A 250 1.80 8.08 22.62
N ASP A 251 2.15 6.87 22.17
CA ASP A 251 1.36 5.68 22.48
C ASP A 251 2.09 4.71 23.44
N HIS A 252 3.42 4.79 23.52
CA HIS A 252 4.24 3.87 24.31
C HIS A 252 5.02 4.55 25.43
N GLY A 253 4.81 5.86 25.65
CA GLY A 253 5.35 6.60 26.80
C GLY A 253 6.87 6.80 26.80
N TRP A 254 7.51 6.70 25.62
CA TRP A 254 8.94 6.99 25.49
C TRP A 254 9.21 8.50 25.49
N GLU A 255 10.31 8.92 26.10
CA GLU A 255 10.86 10.23 25.83
C GLU A 255 11.40 10.27 24.39
N ARG A 256 11.19 11.39 23.66
CA ARG A 256 11.56 11.47 22.24
C ARG A 256 13.04 11.24 21.98
N ASP A 257 13.91 11.79 22.84
CA ASP A 257 15.36 11.65 22.70
C ASP A 257 15.80 10.19 22.91
N ASP A 258 15.21 9.50 23.89
CA ASP A 258 15.46 8.08 24.14
C ASP A 258 14.97 7.21 22.99
N ALA A 259 13.76 7.48 22.48
CA ALA A 259 13.21 6.80 21.30
C ALA A 259 14.14 6.97 20.09
N TYR A 260 14.58 8.21 19.82
CA TYR A 260 15.48 8.52 18.72
C TYR A 260 16.82 7.79 18.82
N MET A 261 17.45 7.80 19.99
CA MET A 261 18.69 7.06 20.22
C MET A 261 18.48 5.55 20.10
N PHE A 262 17.38 5.02 20.63
CA PHE A 262 17.09 3.59 20.59
C PHE A 262 16.84 3.08 19.16
N LEU A 263 16.18 3.86 18.31
CA LEU A 263 15.99 3.50 16.89
C LEU A 263 17.32 3.28 16.16
N SER A 264 18.38 3.99 16.53
CA SER A 264 19.73 3.78 15.97
C SER A 264 20.32 2.40 16.32
N LEU A 265 19.83 1.77 17.37
CA LEU A 265 20.31 0.47 17.86
C LEU A 265 19.49 -0.71 17.36
N ALA A 266 18.17 -0.54 17.21
CA ALA A 266 17.24 -1.65 17.11
C ALA A 266 16.31 -1.60 15.88
N ALA A 267 16.11 -0.43 15.27
CA ALA A 267 15.23 -0.29 14.14
C ALA A 267 15.83 -0.86 12.85
N LYS A 268 14.93 -1.25 11.95
CA LYS A 268 15.27 -1.62 10.58
C LYS A 268 14.56 -0.67 9.62
N ALA A 269 15.09 -0.53 8.41
CA ALA A 269 14.43 0.17 7.33
C ALA A 269 14.33 -0.74 6.11
N ARG A 270 13.18 -0.65 5.41
CA ARG A 270 12.95 -1.25 4.08
C ARG A 270 12.74 -0.14 3.08
N ILE A 271 13.35 -0.24 1.93
CA ILE A 271 12.98 0.52 0.75
C ILE A 271 11.83 -0.26 0.10
N ALA A 272 10.60 0.23 0.21
CA ALA A 272 9.45 -0.44 -0.38
C ALA A 272 9.46 -0.28 -1.90
N GLN A 273 9.56 0.97 -2.40
CA GLN A 273 9.75 1.27 -3.82
C GLN A 273 10.60 2.53 -4.02
N ILE A 274 11.28 2.63 -5.18
CA ILE A 274 12.07 3.77 -5.64
C ILE A 274 11.77 4.15 -7.10
N VAL A 275 10.53 4.01 -7.51
CA VAL A 275 10.09 4.14 -8.91
C VAL A 275 9.00 5.18 -9.09
N ASP A 276 8.14 5.37 -8.11
CA ASP A 276 7.01 6.28 -8.14
C ASP A 276 7.38 7.76 -8.03
N PRO A 277 6.41 8.68 -8.20
CA PRO A 277 6.65 10.11 -8.02
C PRO A 277 7.28 10.48 -6.69
N LEU A 278 6.93 9.77 -5.59
CA LEU A 278 7.60 9.80 -4.29
C LEU A 278 8.05 8.38 -3.93
N TYR A 279 9.27 8.25 -3.39
CA TYR A 279 9.81 6.96 -2.93
C TYR A 279 9.27 6.60 -1.57
N THR A 280 9.09 5.31 -1.30
CA THR A 280 8.54 4.83 -0.03
C THR A 280 9.57 4.06 0.79
N VAL A 281 9.75 4.48 2.04
CA VAL A 281 10.57 3.82 3.06
C VAL A 281 9.70 3.43 4.24
N VAL A 282 9.94 2.24 4.78
CA VAL A 282 9.27 1.72 5.98
C VAL A 282 10.28 1.55 7.10
N ALA A 283 10.12 2.28 8.20
CA ALA A 283 10.86 2.03 9.43
C ALA A 283 10.13 0.97 10.26
N LYS A 284 10.87 0.02 10.83
CA LYS A 284 10.34 -1.14 11.57
C LYS A 284 10.97 -1.28 12.94
N LEU A 285 10.16 -1.56 13.95
CA LEU A 285 10.63 -1.83 15.30
C LEU A 285 9.83 -3.00 15.91
N LYS A 286 10.52 -3.93 16.56
CA LYS A 286 9.85 -5.06 17.22
C LYS A 286 9.02 -4.61 18.42
N LYS A 287 7.80 -5.09 18.54
CA LYS A 287 6.85 -4.78 19.63
C LYS A 287 7.42 -5.06 21.03
N LYS A 288 8.29 -6.06 21.17
CA LYS A 288 8.96 -6.37 22.44
C LYS A 288 9.77 -5.20 23.04
N TYR A 289 10.12 -4.20 22.22
CA TYR A 289 10.87 -3.03 22.68
C TYR A 289 9.98 -1.87 23.11
N VAL A 290 8.75 -1.81 22.64
CA VAL A 290 7.83 -0.71 22.98
C VAL A 290 6.88 -1.05 24.13
N GLY A 291 7.03 -2.21 24.75
CA GLY A 291 6.16 -2.70 25.81
C GLY A 291 4.93 -3.39 25.20
N GLY A 292 4.68 -4.64 25.56
CA GLY A 292 3.40 -5.27 25.27
C GLY A 292 2.31 -4.58 26.06
N VAL A 293 1.37 -4.02 25.39
CA VAL A 293 0.07 -3.66 25.99
C VAL A 293 -0.83 -4.87 25.83
#